data_c0394843b23e428643f0ac055367b03d
#
_entry.id   c0394843b23e428643f0ac055367b03d
#
_cell.length_a   1.000
_cell.length_b   1.000
_cell.length_c   1.000
_cell.angle_alpha   90.00
_cell.angle_beta   90.00
_cell.angle_gamma   90.00
#
_symmetry.space_group_name_H-M   'P 1'
#
loop_
_entity.id
_entity.type
_entity.pdbx_description
1 polymer ?
#
loop_
_entity_poly.entity_id
_entity_poly.type
_entity_poly.pdbx_seq_one_letter_code
_entity_poly.pdbx_strand_id
1 'polypeptide(L)'
;MAPLIIGHRGASAAAPENTIAAFREAIAVGADGIEFDVRLTRDGVPVVIHDRSLHRTARLPHRIADLTWSELQPLDQTVPSLDELLTLFESNKLLMYLEIKCDSAAERLPLVEASCKLINQHSLKEQVIVGCFDLPTLKVVRQIDPEIKTAASFELAISTASPLSDQRILAQAVSVDASAVALHYRLARKRLVEKAKLAGLWVAVWTVDDPTWIERARALGIDALITNDPAAMLAAR
;
A
#
# COMPACT_ATOMS: atom_id res chain seq x y z
N MET A 1 6.76 21.01 -5.55
CA MET A 1 6.82 20.58 -4.14
C MET A 1 7.73 19.36 -4.04
N ALA A 2 8.34 19.10 -2.86
CA ALA A 2 9.07 17.84 -2.65
C ALA A 2 8.06 16.69 -2.55
N PRO A 3 8.42 15.47 -3.05
CA PRO A 3 7.55 14.31 -2.89
C PRO A 3 7.45 13.89 -1.42
N LEU A 4 6.31 13.32 -1.02
CA LEU A 4 6.18 12.64 0.27
C LEU A 4 7.04 11.38 0.27
N ILE A 5 7.64 11.06 1.40
CA ILE A 5 8.42 9.82 1.61
C ILE A 5 7.60 8.87 2.46
N ILE A 6 7.26 7.73 1.87
CA ILE A 6 6.40 6.70 2.46
C ILE A 6 7.24 5.44 2.68
N GLY A 7 7.30 4.95 3.92
CA GLY A 7 8.02 3.72 4.24
C GLY A 7 7.28 2.48 3.72
N HIS A 8 7.87 1.75 2.75
CA HIS A 8 7.35 0.52 2.17
C HIS A 8 7.38 -0.62 3.19
N ARG A 9 6.22 -1.06 3.64
CA ARG A 9 6.05 -2.01 4.76
C ARG A 9 6.72 -1.51 6.04
N GLY A 10 6.68 -0.18 6.26
CA GLY A 10 7.47 0.54 7.25
C GLY A 10 8.89 0.89 6.78
N ALA A 11 9.84 1.08 7.70
CA ALA A 11 11.27 1.23 7.39
C ALA A 11 11.89 -0.16 7.21
N SER A 12 11.53 -0.87 6.14
CA SER A 12 11.85 -2.29 5.94
C SER A 12 13.34 -2.57 5.66
N ALA A 13 14.14 -1.56 5.36
CA ALA A 13 15.60 -1.67 5.32
C ALA A 13 16.23 -1.74 6.73
N ALA A 14 15.56 -1.22 7.76
CA ALA A 14 16.06 -1.14 9.13
C ALA A 14 15.42 -2.17 10.08
N ALA A 15 14.20 -2.61 9.82
CA ALA A 15 13.45 -3.55 10.66
C ALA A 15 12.65 -4.54 9.78
N PRO A 16 12.23 -5.70 10.29
CA PRO A 16 11.43 -6.65 9.52
C PRO A 16 10.15 -6.02 8.96
N GLU A 17 9.90 -6.22 7.66
CA GLU A 17 8.76 -5.65 6.94
C GLU A 17 7.40 -5.96 7.58
N ASN A 18 6.43 -5.06 7.45
CA ASN A 18 5.06 -5.23 7.94
C ASN A 18 4.94 -5.54 9.43
N THR A 19 5.90 -5.06 10.24
CA THR A 19 5.88 -5.21 11.71
C THR A 19 5.70 -3.87 12.40
N ILE A 20 5.18 -3.89 13.62
CA ILE A 20 5.08 -2.68 14.47
C ILE A 20 6.45 -2.01 14.65
N ALA A 21 7.55 -2.80 14.71
CA ALA A 21 8.90 -2.27 14.79
C ALA A 21 9.28 -1.44 13.56
N ALA A 22 9.01 -1.96 12.34
CA ALA A 22 9.28 -1.24 11.09
C ALA A 22 8.45 0.05 10.96
N PHE A 23 7.20 0.02 11.43
CA PHE A 23 6.34 1.21 11.41
C PHE A 23 6.78 2.28 12.41
N ARG A 24 7.17 1.87 13.62
CA ARG A 24 7.75 2.79 14.62
C ARG A 24 9.06 3.41 14.14
N GLU A 25 9.89 2.63 13.46
CA GLU A 25 11.13 3.14 12.87
C GLU A 25 10.84 4.17 11.76
N ALA A 26 9.88 3.91 10.87
CA ALA A 26 9.46 4.87 9.86
C ALA A 26 8.97 6.19 10.48
N ILE A 27 8.21 6.12 11.59
CA ILE A 27 7.77 7.30 12.35
C ILE A 27 8.99 8.03 12.95
N ALA A 28 9.90 7.29 13.58
CA ALA A 28 11.05 7.84 14.28
C ALA A 28 12.00 8.60 13.34
N VAL A 29 12.20 8.12 12.11
CA VAL A 29 13.02 8.82 11.10
C VAL A 29 12.28 9.97 10.43
N GLY A 30 10.99 10.20 10.72
CA GLY A 30 10.21 11.32 10.20
C GLY A 30 9.62 11.08 8.80
N ALA A 31 9.31 9.83 8.44
CA ALA A 31 8.59 9.53 7.21
C ALA A 31 7.24 10.28 7.17
N ASP A 32 6.82 10.73 5.98
CA ASP A 32 5.54 11.42 5.80
C ASP A 32 4.35 10.43 5.82
N GLY A 33 4.63 9.13 5.67
CA GLY A 33 3.63 8.07 5.71
C GLY A 33 4.26 6.68 5.75
N ILE A 34 3.38 5.69 5.85
CA ILE A 34 3.72 4.27 5.75
C ILE A 34 2.86 3.59 4.69
N GLU A 35 3.43 2.59 4.07
CA GLU A 35 2.70 1.63 3.24
C GLU A 35 2.73 0.27 3.92
N PHE A 36 1.66 -0.50 3.80
CA PHE A 36 1.54 -1.84 4.36
C PHE A 36 0.49 -2.68 3.62
N ASP A 37 0.69 -4.01 3.69
CA ASP A 37 -0.12 -5.00 3.00
C ASP A 37 -1.14 -5.65 3.95
N VAL A 38 -2.39 -5.82 3.53
CA VAL A 38 -3.43 -6.43 4.36
C VAL A 38 -4.02 -7.66 3.69
N ARG A 39 -4.10 -8.76 4.47
CA ARG A 39 -4.74 -10.02 4.12
C ARG A 39 -5.78 -10.41 5.15
N LEU A 40 -6.63 -11.39 4.81
CA LEU A 40 -7.69 -11.87 5.68
C LEU A 40 -7.37 -13.26 6.23
N THR A 41 -7.55 -13.46 7.53
CA THR A 41 -7.53 -14.79 8.15
C THR A 41 -8.84 -15.54 7.86
N ARG A 42 -8.87 -16.85 8.14
CA ARG A 42 -10.05 -17.72 7.97
C ARG A 42 -11.27 -17.22 8.75
N ASP A 43 -11.07 -16.66 9.91
CA ASP A 43 -12.12 -16.11 10.79
C ASP A 43 -12.42 -14.63 10.54
N GLY A 44 -11.89 -14.05 9.45
CA GLY A 44 -12.26 -12.70 9.01
C GLY A 44 -11.51 -11.56 9.72
N VAL A 45 -10.37 -11.83 10.34
CA VAL A 45 -9.53 -10.79 10.94
C VAL A 45 -8.54 -10.28 9.89
N PRO A 46 -8.52 -8.96 9.56
CA PRO A 46 -7.48 -8.40 8.70
C PRO A 46 -6.14 -8.37 9.44
N VAL A 47 -5.09 -8.87 8.79
CA VAL A 47 -3.71 -8.94 9.32
C VAL A 47 -2.74 -8.30 8.36
N VAL A 48 -1.64 -7.74 8.90
CA VAL A 48 -0.67 -6.96 8.13
C VAL A 48 0.48 -7.86 7.69
N ILE A 49 0.40 -8.37 6.46
CA ILE A 49 1.39 -9.25 5.87
C ILE A 49 1.30 -9.24 4.33
N HIS A 50 2.47 -9.21 3.66
CA HIS A 50 2.52 -9.24 2.18
C HIS A 50 2.17 -10.59 1.60
N ASP A 51 2.84 -11.65 2.06
CA ASP A 51 2.75 -12.97 1.47
C ASP A 51 1.46 -13.69 1.88
N ARG A 52 0.94 -14.53 0.99
CA ARG A 52 -0.22 -15.38 1.30
C ARG A 52 0.08 -16.51 2.29
N SER A 53 1.36 -16.71 2.66
CA SER A 53 1.79 -17.77 3.58
C SER A 53 2.95 -17.29 4.45
N LEU A 54 3.14 -17.97 5.56
CA LEU A 54 4.24 -17.75 6.51
C LEU A 54 5.59 -18.32 6.03
N HIS A 55 5.67 -18.81 4.78
CA HIS A 55 6.87 -19.55 4.29
C HIS A 55 8.11 -18.66 4.29
N ARG A 56 8.03 -17.42 3.81
CA ARG A 56 9.19 -16.52 3.69
C ARG A 56 9.58 -15.90 5.04
N THR A 57 8.59 -15.49 5.83
CA THR A 57 8.82 -14.77 7.09
C THR A 57 9.13 -15.69 8.26
N ALA A 58 8.34 -16.76 8.44
CA ALA A 58 8.47 -17.67 9.57
C ALA A 58 8.93 -19.09 9.19
N ARG A 59 9.19 -19.38 7.90
CA ARG A 59 9.55 -20.71 7.35
C ARG A 59 8.51 -21.79 7.62
N LEU A 60 7.24 -21.40 7.75
CA LEU A 60 6.11 -22.28 7.98
C LEU A 60 5.25 -22.42 6.72
N PRO A 61 4.70 -23.61 6.39
CA PRO A 61 3.96 -23.84 5.15
C PRO A 61 2.51 -23.32 5.18
N HIS A 62 2.09 -22.68 6.27
CA HIS A 62 0.71 -22.28 6.49
C HIS A 62 0.32 -21.06 5.64
N ARG A 63 -0.84 -21.11 5.00
CA ARG A 63 -1.45 -19.95 4.34
C ARG A 63 -2.24 -19.13 5.36
N ILE A 64 -2.22 -17.81 5.22
CA ILE A 64 -2.96 -16.88 6.11
C ILE A 64 -4.46 -17.17 6.10
N ALA A 65 -5.04 -17.38 4.92
CA ALA A 65 -6.47 -17.67 4.77
C ALA A 65 -6.92 -19.03 5.36
N ASP A 66 -5.99 -19.91 5.71
CA ASP A 66 -6.28 -21.21 6.33
C ASP A 66 -6.22 -21.17 7.87
N LEU A 67 -5.73 -20.07 8.45
CA LEU A 67 -5.55 -19.88 9.88
C LEU A 67 -6.58 -18.88 10.45
N THR A 68 -7.08 -19.15 11.64
CA THR A 68 -7.74 -18.13 12.47
C THR A 68 -6.68 -17.20 13.08
N TRP A 69 -7.09 -16.01 13.54
CA TRP A 69 -6.19 -15.10 14.24
C TRP A 69 -5.53 -15.77 15.46
N SER A 70 -6.28 -16.54 16.24
CA SER A 70 -5.76 -17.26 17.41
C SER A 70 -4.78 -18.38 17.07
N GLU A 71 -4.87 -18.97 15.86
CA GLU A 71 -3.90 -19.95 15.36
C GLU A 71 -2.65 -19.28 14.78
N LEU A 72 -2.79 -18.09 14.17
CA LEU A 72 -1.68 -17.34 13.57
C LEU A 72 -0.73 -16.76 14.62
N GLN A 73 -1.26 -16.16 15.68
CA GLN A 73 -0.49 -15.47 16.73
C GLN A 73 0.66 -16.29 17.33
N PRO A 74 0.48 -17.56 17.75
CA PRO A 74 1.59 -18.35 18.28
C PRO A 74 2.60 -18.81 17.21
N LEU A 75 2.24 -18.78 15.93
CA LEU A 75 3.12 -19.15 14.82
C LEU A 75 4.06 -18.01 14.41
N ASP A 76 3.55 -16.78 14.39
CA ASP A 76 4.35 -15.59 14.09
C ASP A 76 3.76 -14.36 14.83
N GLN A 77 4.34 -14.07 15.98
CA GLN A 77 3.95 -12.94 16.83
C GLN A 77 4.34 -11.57 16.24
N THR A 78 5.09 -11.55 15.14
CA THR A 78 5.51 -10.30 14.51
C THR A 78 4.47 -9.76 13.52
N VAL A 79 3.52 -10.60 13.09
CA VAL A 79 2.40 -10.21 12.22
C VAL A 79 1.33 -9.51 13.06
N PRO A 80 1.13 -8.19 12.93
CA PRO A 80 0.08 -7.50 13.66
C PRO A 80 -1.28 -7.66 12.97
N SER A 81 -2.36 -7.54 13.72
CA SER A 81 -3.67 -7.27 13.14
C SER A 81 -3.72 -5.84 12.58
N LEU A 82 -4.64 -5.59 11.65
CA LEU A 82 -4.88 -4.23 11.17
C LEU A 82 -5.35 -3.31 12.31
N ASP A 83 -6.15 -3.81 13.24
CA ASP A 83 -6.63 -3.08 14.40
C ASP A 83 -5.49 -2.60 15.31
N GLU A 84 -4.53 -3.48 15.61
CA GLU A 84 -3.32 -3.12 16.37
C GLU A 84 -2.48 -2.06 15.67
N LEU A 85 -2.33 -2.16 14.33
CA LEU A 85 -1.61 -1.16 13.57
C LEU A 85 -2.33 0.19 13.56
N LEU A 86 -3.64 0.22 13.30
CA LEU A 86 -4.41 1.47 13.25
C LEU A 86 -4.40 2.19 14.60
N THR A 87 -4.48 1.45 15.72
CA THR A 87 -4.34 2.01 17.07
C THR A 87 -3.02 2.81 17.24
N LEU A 88 -1.92 2.33 16.66
CA LEU A 88 -0.64 3.04 16.70
C LEU A 88 -0.70 4.42 16.03
N PHE A 89 -1.61 4.61 15.07
CA PHE A 89 -1.70 5.82 14.23
C PHE A 89 -2.81 6.79 14.64
N GLU A 90 -3.68 6.48 15.59
CA GLU A 90 -4.78 7.38 16.02
C GLU A 90 -4.32 8.77 16.43
N SER A 91 -3.13 8.87 17.05
CA SER A 91 -2.55 10.15 17.48
C SER A 91 -1.59 10.78 16.46
N ASN A 92 -1.32 10.12 15.34
CA ASN A 92 -0.41 10.57 14.30
C ASN A 92 -1.19 11.12 13.09
N LYS A 93 -0.61 12.09 12.37
CA LYS A 93 -1.19 12.63 11.13
C LYS A 93 -0.47 12.11 9.86
N LEU A 94 0.08 10.91 9.94
CA LEU A 94 0.82 10.31 8.84
C LEU A 94 -0.13 9.73 7.79
N LEU A 95 0.29 9.79 6.53
CA LEU A 95 -0.41 9.13 5.44
C LEU A 95 -0.23 7.61 5.57
N MET A 96 -1.31 6.86 5.43
CA MET A 96 -1.32 5.40 5.39
C MET A 96 -1.73 4.92 4.00
N TYR A 97 -0.84 4.22 3.33
CA TYR A 97 -1.15 3.53 2.09
C TYR A 97 -1.39 2.05 2.39
N LEU A 98 -2.66 1.66 2.48
CA LEU A 98 -3.11 0.30 2.77
C LEU A 98 -3.28 -0.47 1.47
N GLU A 99 -2.44 -1.46 1.19
CA GLU A 99 -2.59 -2.32 0.02
C GLU A 99 -3.43 -3.57 0.33
N ILE A 100 -4.56 -3.73 -0.35
CA ILE A 100 -5.40 -4.92 -0.26
C ILE A 100 -4.80 -6.05 -1.08
N LYS A 101 -4.51 -7.19 -0.45
CA LYS A 101 -3.99 -8.42 -1.06
C LYS A 101 -5.06 -9.51 -1.10
N CYS A 102 -5.80 -9.64 -2.20
CA CYS A 102 -6.73 -10.73 -2.44
C CYS A 102 -6.09 -11.82 -3.28
N ASP A 103 -6.21 -13.08 -2.87
CA ASP A 103 -5.77 -14.23 -3.68
C ASP A 103 -6.89 -14.71 -4.62
N SER A 104 -8.15 -14.33 -4.34
CA SER A 104 -9.33 -14.71 -5.12
C SER A 104 -10.40 -13.62 -5.10
N ALA A 105 -11.32 -13.70 -6.06
CA ALA A 105 -12.47 -12.79 -6.09
C ALA A 105 -13.40 -12.98 -4.87
N ALA A 106 -13.42 -14.17 -4.25
CA ALA A 106 -14.24 -14.46 -3.06
C ALA A 106 -13.74 -13.76 -1.80
N GLU A 107 -12.44 -13.50 -1.70
CA GLU A 107 -11.85 -12.79 -0.56
C GLU A 107 -12.05 -11.28 -0.61
N ARG A 108 -12.36 -10.74 -1.78
CA ARG A 108 -12.41 -9.29 -2.05
C ARG A 108 -13.39 -8.56 -1.12
N LEU A 109 -14.65 -8.97 -1.12
CA LEU A 109 -15.70 -8.31 -0.34
C LEU A 109 -15.44 -8.41 1.18
N PRO A 110 -15.20 -9.61 1.76
CA PRO A 110 -14.95 -9.72 3.20
C PRO A 110 -13.75 -8.91 3.68
N LEU A 111 -12.64 -8.91 2.91
CA LEU A 111 -11.43 -8.17 3.28
C LEU A 111 -11.65 -6.65 3.22
N VAL A 112 -12.33 -6.17 2.17
CA VAL A 112 -12.64 -4.74 2.04
C VAL A 112 -13.60 -4.28 3.15
N GLU A 113 -14.68 -5.03 3.42
CA GLU A 113 -15.63 -4.71 4.50
C GLU A 113 -14.94 -4.62 5.86
N ALA A 114 -14.13 -5.63 6.21
CA ALA A 114 -13.41 -5.65 7.47
C ALA A 114 -12.41 -4.49 7.59
N SER A 115 -11.67 -4.18 6.50
CA SER A 115 -10.71 -3.08 6.48
C SER A 115 -11.38 -1.72 6.57
N CYS A 116 -12.44 -1.45 5.78
CA CYS A 116 -13.19 -0.19 5.83
C CYS A 116 -13.84 0.02 7.20
N LYS A 117 -14.38 -1.04 7.80
CA LYS A 117 -14.95 -0.98 9.14
C LYS A 117 -13.92 -0.51 10.17
N LEU A 118 -12.72 -1.08 10.17
CA LEU A 118 -11.64 -0.68 11.10
C LEU A 118 -11.17 0.75 10.83
N ILE A 119 -10.95 1.14 9.57
CA ILE A 119 -10.59 2.52 9.20
C ILE A 119 -11.60 3.53 9.78
N ASN A 120 -12.91 3.22 9.68
CA ASN A 120 -13.96 4.07 10.22
C ASN A 120 -13.99 4.06 11.76
N GLN A 121 -13.81 2.91 12.41
CA GLN A 121 -13.78 2.79 13.87
C GLN A 121 -12.65 3.64 14.49
N HIS A 122 -11.47 3.67 13.85
CA HIS A 122 -10.33 4.48 14.29
C HIS A 122 -10.39 5.95 13.79
N SER A 123 -11.43 6.34 13.02
CA SER A 123 -11.58 7.70 12.46
C SER A 123 -10.40 8.14 11.58
N LEU A 124 -9.78 7.21 10.85
CA LEU A 124 -8.56 7.43 10.05
C LEU A 124 -8.82 7.62 8.55
N LYS A 125 -10.07 7.76 8.13
CA LYS A 125 -10.49 7.84 6.73
C LYS A 125 -9.70 8.88 5.91
N GLU A 126 -9.48 10.07 6.46
CA GLU A 126 -8.77 11.15 5.78
C GLU A 126 -7.26 10.88 5.58
N GLN A 127 -6.70 9.97 6.37
CA GLN A 127 -5.29 9.62 6.38
C GLN A 127 -4.99 8.37 5.54
N VAL A 128 -6.02 7.60 5.14
CA VAL A 128 -5.85 6.32 4.43
C VAL A 128 -6.10 6.48 2.94
N ILE A 129 -5.21 5.89 2.14
CA ILE A 129 -5.43 5.58 0.73
C ILE A 129 -5.42 4.05 0.60
N VAL A 130 -6.49 3.48 0.08
CA VAL A 130 -6.58 2.03 -0.17
C VAL A 130 -6.09 1.73 -1.58
N GLY A 131 -4.97 1.03 -1.69
CA GLY A 131 -4.36 0.59 -2.93
C GLY A 131 -4.68 -0.87 -3.28
N CYS A 132 -4.74 -1.21 -4.57
CA CYS A 132 -4.83 -2.59 -5.01
C CYS A 132 -4.39 -2.76 -6.46
N PHE A 133 -3.75 -3.91 -6.78
CA PHE A 133 -3.46 -4.35 -8.15
C PHE A 133 -4.69 -4.99 -8.82
N ASP A 134 -5.55 -5.64 -8.03
CA ASP A 134 -6.84 -6.13 -8.50
C ASP A 134 -7.85 -4.98 -8.53
N LEU A 135 -7.92 -4.28 -9.65
CA LEU A 135 -8.72 -3.06 -9.78
C LEU A 135 -10.22 -3.23 -9.44
N PRO A 136 -10.89 -4.38 -9.70
CA PRO A 136 -12.25 -4.62 -9.22
C PRO A 136 -12.41 -4.45 -7.70
N THR A 137 -11.37 -4.70 -6.92
CA THR A 137 -11.38 -4.48 -5.46
C THR A 137 -11.62 -3.01 -5.11
N LEU A 138 -11.05 -2.07 -5.87
CA LEU A 138 -11.23 -0.64 -5.63
C LEU A 138 -12.70 -0.21 -5.85
N LYS A 139 -13.42 -0.85 -6.78
CA LYS A 139 -14.86 -0.61 -6.95
C LYS A 139 -15.65 -1.03 -5.70
N VAL A 140 -15.26 -2.14 -5.08
CA VAL A 140 -15.89 -2.59 -3.83
C VAL A 140 -15.63 -1.59 -2.70
N VAL A 141 -14.39 -1.07 -2.57
CA VAL A 141 -14.08 -0.01 -1.60
C VAL A 141 -15.00 1.19 -1.80
N ARG A 142 -15.11 1.69 -3.05
CA ARG A 142 -15.95 2.83 -3.40
C ARG A 142 -17.45 2.59 -3.17
N GLN A 143 -17.92 1.35 -3.27
CA GLN A 143 -19.31 0.97 -2.99
C GLN A 143 -19.59 0.95 -1.48
N ILE A 144 -18.64 0.50 -0.66
CA ILE A 144 -18.77 0.41 0.80
C ILE A 144 -18.61 1.79 1.44
N ASP A 145 -17.57 2.52 1.02
CA ASP A 145 -17.29 3.86 1.55
C ASP A 145 -16.72 4.77 0.44
N PRO A 146 -17.55 5.62 -0.18
CA PRO A 146 -17.11 6.51 -1.25
C PRO A 146 -16.18 7.64 -0.81
N GLU A 147 -16.01 7.88 0.48
CA GLU A 147 -15.10 8.91 0.99
C GLU A 147 -13.66 8.40 1.12
N ILE A 148 -13.44 7.08 1.21
CA ILE A 148 -12.10 6.50 1.25
C ILE A 148 -11.41 6.71 -0.11
N LYS A 149 -10.22 7.33 -0.09
CA LYS A 149 -9.40 7.52 -1.28
C LYS A 149 -8.85 6.18 -1.75
N THR A 150 -8.83 5.99 -3.08
CA THR A 150 -8.36 4.72 -3.68
C THR A 150 -7.21 4.96 -4.65
N ALA A 151 -6.28 4.00 -4.73
CA ALA A 151 -5.15 4.02 -5.64
C ALA A 151 -5.10 2.77 -6.52
N ALA A 152 -5.10 2.95 -7.82
CA ALA A 152 -4.88 1.86 -8.77
C ALA A 152 -3.37 1.58 -8.87
N SER A 153 -2.95 0.37 -8.48
CA SER A 153 -1.54 -0.06 -8.50
C SER A 153 -1.19 -0.74 -9.82
N PHE A 154 -0.02 -0.40 -10.38
CA PHE A 154 0.46 -0.95 -11.65
C PHE A 154 1.92 -1.37 -11.56
N GLU A 155 2.20 -2.59 -12.03
CA GLU A 155 3.56 -3.14 -12.14
C GLU A 155 3.88 -3.52 -13.60
N LEU A 156 5.15 -3.82 -13.86
CA LEU A 156 5.56 -4.38 -15.14
C LEU A 156 5.12 -5.85 -15.23
N ALA A 157 4.21 -6.14 -16.13
CA ALA A 157 3.83 -7.51 -16.42
C ALA A 157 5.00 -8.23 -17.14
N ILE A 158 5.62 -9.18 -16.46
CA ILE A 158 6.73 -9.98 -17.00
C ILE A 158 6.26 -10.92 -18.14
N SER A 159 4.96 -11.22 -18.21
CA SER A 159 4.42 -12.28 -19.06
C SER A 159 3.44 -11.86 -20.16
N THR A 160 3.18 -10.56 -20.35
CA THR A 160 2.23 -10.13 -21.40
C THR A 160 2.96 -9.69 -22.67
N ALA A 161 2.50 -10.18 -23.82
CA ALA A 161 3.02 -9.86 -25.16
C ALA A 161 2.92 -8.37 -25.53
N SER A 162 2.26 -7.55 -24.69
CA SER A 162 2.13 -6.11 -24.89
C SER A 162 2.40 -5.36 -23.58
N PRO A 163 3.38 -4.45 -23.54
CA PRO A 163 3.61 -3.61 -22.38
C PRO A 163 2.37 -2.74 -22.11
N LEU A 164 2.09 -2.48 -20.81
CA LEU A 164 1.03 -1.56 -20.41
C LEU A 164 1.30 -0.16 -21.02
N SER A 165 0.45 0.26 -21.93
CA SER A 165 0.53 1.62 -22.49
C SER A 165 0.03 2.64 -21.47
N ASP A 166 0.55 3.89 -21.57
CA ASP A 166 0.11 5.01 -20.73
C ASP A 166 -1.42 5.19 -20.77
N GLN A 167 -1.99 5.07 -21.97
CA GLN A 167 -3.43 5.21 -22.17
C GLN A 167 -4.23 4.11 -21.46
N ARG A 168 -3.73 2.87 -21.48
CA ARG A 168 -4.39 1.75 -20.80
C ARG A 168 -4.34 1.89 -19.29
N ILE A 169 -3.19 2.30 -18.73
CA ILE A 169 -3.05 2.57 -17.29
C ILE A 169 -4.07 3.60 -16.84
N LEU A 170 -4.14 4.74 -17.52
CA LEU A 170 -5.06 5.81 -17.20
C LEU A 170 -6.53 5.41 -17.36
N ALA A 171 -6.87 4.74 -18.47
CA ALA A 171 -8.23 4.26 -18.70
C ALA A 171 -8.69 3.28 -17.61
N GLN A 172 -7.80 2.39 -17.16
CA GLN A 172 -8.07 1.45 -16.07
C GLN A 172 -8.26 2.17 -14.73
N ALA A 173 -7.40 3.12 -14.36
CA ALA A 173 -7.54 3.89 -13.14
C ALA A 173 -8.87 4.69 -13.11
N VAL A 174 -9.22 5.34 -14.22
CA VAL A 174 -10.48 6.08 -14.35
C VAL A 174 -11.69 5.13 -14.30
N SER A 175 -11.59 3.93 -14.90
CA SER A 175 -12.71 2.97 -14.91
C SER A 175 -13.13 2.45 -13.54
N VAL A 176 -12.29 2.62 -12.54
CA VAL A 176 -12.54 2.23 -11.14
C VAL A 176 -12.68 3.45 -10.20
N ASP A 177 -12.78 4.64 -10.78
CA ASP A 177 -12.90 5.91 -10.05
C ASP A 177 -11.79 6.07 -8.98
N ALA A 178 -10.54 5.71 -9.37
CA ALA A 178 -9.41 5.84 -8.48
C ALA A 178 -9.03 7.31 -8.30
N SER A 179 -8.69 7.71 -7.05
CA SER A 179 -8.17 9.05 -6.72
C SER A 179 -6.67 9.16 -7.02
N ALA A 180 -5.99 8.01 -7.12
CA ALA A 180 -4.55 7.93 -7.28
C ALA A 180 -4.11 6.78 -8.18
N VAL A 181 -2.86 6.86 -8.64
CA VAL A 181 -2.14 5.74 -9.26
C VAL A 181 -0.84 5.49 -8.50
N ALA A 182 -0.54 4.22 -8.24
CA ALA A 182 0.74 3.78 -7.71
C ALA A 182 1.49 3.01 -8.81
N LEU A 183 2.60 3.56 -9.27
CA LEU A 183 3.34 3.06 -10.41
C LEU A 183 4.65 2.41 -9.97
N HIS A 184 4.92 1.19 -10.44
CA HIS A 184 6.29 0.69 -10.40
C HIS A 184 7.23 1.71 -11.06
N TYR A 185 8.41 1.97 -10.46
CA TYR A 185 9.31 3.06 -10.89
C TYR A 185 9.66 3.05 -12.39
N ARG A 186 9.73 1.88 -13.03
CA ARG A 186 9.96 1.76 -14.48
C ARG A 186 8.78 2.21 -15.34
N LEU A 187 7.58 2.31 -14.77
CA LEU A 187 6.39 2.85 -15.46
C LEU A 187 6.29 4.38 -15.30
N ALA A 188 6.98 4.99 -14.35
CA ALA A 188 6.92 6.41 -14.06
C ALA A 188 7.65 7.24 -15.14
N ARG A 189 7.11 7.23 -16.36
CA ARG A 189 7.57 8.02 -17.50
C ARG A 189 6.94 9.41 -17.46
N LYS A 190 7.67 10.43 -17.87
CA LYS A 190 7.21 11.84 -17.89
C LYS A 190 5.79 11.96 -18.46
N ARG A 191 5.57 11.42 -19.67
CA ARG A 191 4.26 11.49 -20.35
C ARG A 191 3.12 10.85 -19.57
N LEU A 192 3.36 9.73 -18.88
CA LEU A 192 2.34 9.06 -18.07
C LEU A 192 2.01 9.89 -16.84
N VAL A 193 3.03 10.37 -16.11
CA VAL A 193 2.85 11.19 -14.92
C VAL A 193 2.10 12.48 -15.26
N GLU A 194 2.52 13.20 -16.31
CA GLU A 194 1.84 14.41 -16.76
C GLU A 194 0.34 14.16 -17.07
N LYS A 195 0.03 13.08 -17.78
CA LYS A 195 -1.35 12.72 -18.07
C LYS A 195 -2.15 12.32 -16.83
N ALA A 196 -1.54 11.60 -15.89
CA ALA A 196 -2.18 11.26 -14.62
C ALA A 196 -2.51 12.53 -13.83
N LYS A 197 -1.58 13.48 -13.74
CA LYS A 197 -1.79 14.78 -13.09
C LYS A 197 -2.88 15.61 -13.78
N LEU A 198 -2.91 15.64 -15.11
CA LEU A 198 -3.98 16.31 -15.87
C LEU A 198 -5.36 15.67 -15.66
N ALA A 199 -5.41 14.36 -15.37
CA ALA A 199 -6.63 13.65 -15.00
C ALA A 199 -7.01 13.85 -13.52
N GLY A 200 -6.28 14.66 -12.76
CA GLY A 200 -6.52 14.92 -11.33
C GLY A 200 -6.05 13.80 -10.40
N LEU A 201 -5.28 12.83 -10.90
CA LEU A 201 -4.81 11.72 -10.10
C LEU A 201 -3.57 12.11 -9.26
N TRP A 202 -3.55 11.68 -8.02
CA TRP A 202 -2.34 11.67 -7.19
C TRP A 202 -1.42 10.52 -7.66
N VAL A 203 -0.11 10.77 -7.70
CA VAL A 203 0.85 9.82 -8.28
C VAL A 203 1.87 9.40 -7.23
N ALA A 204 1.85 8.11 -6.85
CA ALA A 204 2.91 7.46 -6.08
C ALA A 204 3.80 6.61 -6.98
N VAL A 205 5.07 6.46 -6.61
CA VAL A 205 6.02 5.59 -7.30
C VAL A 205 6.70 4.66 -6.31
N TRP A 206 6.77 3.36 -6.64
CA TRP A 206 7.29 2.27 -5.81
C TRP A 206 8.15 1.28 -6.60
N THR A 207 9.01 0.46 -6.01
CA THR A 207 9.72 0.76 -4.78
C THR A 207 10.99 1.48 -5.18
N VAL A 208 11.30 2.59 -4.52
CA VAL A 208 12.38 3.49 -4.91
C VAL A 208 13.32 3.68 -3.73
N ASP A 209 14.51 3.08 -3.80
CA ASP A 209 15.53 3.16 -2.75
C ASP A 209 16.75 4.01 -3.19
N ASP A 210 16.74 4.55 -4.43
CA ASP A 210 17.77 5.41 -4.95
C ASP A 210 17.42 6.89 -4.67
N PRO A 211 18.20 7.61 -3.83
CA PRO A 211 17.96 9.01 -3.49
C PRO A 211 17.92 9.98 -4.67
N THR A 212 18.51 9.63 -5.80
CA THR A 212 18.47 10.46 -7.02
C THR A 212 17.05 10.65 -7.54
N TRP A 213 16.11 9.80 -7.11
CA TRP A 213 14.70 9.93 -7.44
C TRP A 213 14.02 11.14 -6.81
N ILE A 214 14.58 11.74 -5.77
CA ILE A 214 14.02 12.96 -5.16
C ILE A 214 13.92 14.09 -6.21
N GLU A 215 15.03 14.37 -6.87
CA GLU A 215 15.06 15.40 -7.93
C GLU A 215 14.20 14.99 -9.14
N ARG A 216 14.25 13.70 -9.51
CA ARG A 216 13.42 13.19 -10.59
C ARG A 216 11.92 13.31 -10.27
N ALA A 217 11.51 13.00 -9.06
CA ALA A 217 10.12 13.13 -8.62
C ALA A 217 9.65 14.59 -8.64
N ARG A 218 10.51 15.54 -8.16
CA ARG A 218 10.23 16.97 -8.26
C ARG A 218 10.03 17.41 -9.71
N ALA A 219 10.95 17.02 -10.60
CA ALA A 219 10.89 17.37 -12.02
C ALA A 219 9.68 16.81 -12.75
N LEU A 220 9.19 15.63 -12.35
CA LEU A 220 8.04 14.96 -12.94
C LEU A 220 6.70 15.36 -12.28
N GLY A 221 6.71 15.99 -11.10
CA GLY A 221 5.50 16.29 -10.34
C GLY A 221 4.89 15.07 -9.68
N ILE A 222 5.72 14.06 -9.31
CA ILE A 222 5.31 12.89 -8.54
C ILE A 222 5.03 13.33 -7.09
N ASP A 223 3.92 12.87 -6.53
CA ASP A 223 3.45 13.30 -5.22
C ASP A 223 4.09 12.52 -4.07
N ALA A 224 4.42 11.23 -4.28
CA ALA A 224 5.06 10.40 -3.26
C ALA A 224 6.01 9.36 -3.85
N LEU A 225 7.04 9.02 -3.05
CA LEU A 225 7.94 7.90 -3.26
C LEU A 225 7.75 6.90 -2.12
N ILE A 226 7.48 5.64 -2.48
CA ILE A 226 7.38 4.52 -1.55
C ILE A 226 8.73 3.80 -1.57
N THR A 227 9.39 3.70 -0.41
CA THR A 227 10.78 3.26 -0.26
C THR A 227 10.98 2.31 0.91
N ASN A 228 11.92 1.39 0.79
CA ASN A 228 12.35 0.53 1.91
C ASN A 228 13.19 1.30 2.95
N ASP A 229 13.90 2.36 2.49
CA ASP A 229 14.78 3.17 3.33
C ASP A 229 14.32 4.63 3.39
N PRO A 230 13.30 4.94 4.20
CA PRO A 230 12.83 6.32 4.34
C PRO A 230 13.88 7.26 4.93
N ALA A 231 14.81 6.77 5.76
CA ALA A 231 15.87 7.60 6.33
C ALA A 231 16.82 8.13 5.25
N ALA A 232 17.30 7.27 4.35
CA ALA A 232 18.17 7.66 3.25
C ALA A 232 17.47 8.63 2.28
N MET A 233 16.19 8.40 1.98
CA MET A 233 15.41 9.25 1.09
C MET A 233 15.15 10.63 1.71
N LEU A 234 14.86 10.71 3.00
CA LEU A 234 14.67 11.96 3.73
C LEU A 234 15.96 12.78 3.82
N ALA A 235 17.11 12.13 4.02
CA ALA A 235 18.41 12.80 4.03
C ALA A 235 18.76 13.46 2.69
N ALA A 236 18.19 13.00 1.57
CA ALA A 236 18.37 13.54 0.24
C ALA A 236 17.27 14.53 -0.18
N ARG A 237 16.18 14.67 0.58
CA ARG A 237 15.04 15.55 0.32
C ARG A 237 15.33 17.00 0.75
#